data_134e78f88359b58ff79a93805bb37daa
#
_entry.id   134e78f88359b58ff79a93805bb37daa
#
_cell.length_a   1.000
_cell.length_b   1.000
_cell.length_c   1.000
_cell.angle_alpha   90.00
_cell.angle_beta   90.00
_cell.angle_gamma   90.00
#
_symmetry.space_group_name_H-M   'P 1'
#
loop_
_entity.id
_entity.type
_entity.pdbx_description
1 polymer ?
#
loop_
_entity_poly.entity_id
_entity_poly.type
_entity_poly.pdbx_seq_one_letter_code
_entity_poly.pdbx_strand_id
1 'polypeptide(L)' 'MADHYLKALESERRTLWATCRLKGLPSVSAERQRIAELDRQIAAYLAKKPKPVATK' A
#
# COMPACT_ATOMS: atom_id res chain seq x y z
N MET A 1 18.27 5.44 6.03
CA MET A 1 17.64 6.29 5.21
C MET A 1 16.19 6.04 5.14
N ALA A 2 15.42 7.01 5.28
CA ALA A 2 14.01 6.83 5.28
C ALA A 2 13.52 6.51 3.88
N ASP A 3 12.54 5.67 3.81
CA ASP A 3 12.00 5.27 2.56
C ASP A 3 10.73 6.05 2.33
N HIS A 4 10.86 7.26 1.90
CA HIS A 4 9.72 8.16 1.76
C HIS A 4 8.69 7.66 0.76
N TYR A 5 9.17 7.06 -0.30
CA TYR A 5 8.27 6.55 -1.32
C TYR A 5 7.39 5.44 -0.75
N LEU A 6 8.00 4.48 -0.11
CA LEU A 6 7.25 3.37 0.46
C LEU A 6 6.33 3.84 1.57
N LYS A 7 6.82 4.74 2.40
CA LYS A 7 6.01 5.27 3.47
C LYS A 7 4.79 5.99 2.94
N ALA A 8 4.95 6.73 1.87
CA ALA A 8 3.84 7.43 1.29
C ALA A 8 2.79 6.46 0.76
N LEU A 9 3.23 5.39 0.12
CA LEU A 9 2.31 4.39 -0.38
C LEU A 9 1.56 3.72 0.74
N GLU A 10 2.28 3.35 1.79
CA GLU A 10 1.66 2.68 2.92
C GLU A 10 0.68 3.59 3.65
N SER A 11 1.03 4.84 3.76
CA SER A 11 0.18 5.78 4.44
C SER A 11 -1.14 5.99 3.67
N GLU A 12 -1.03 6.12 2.37
CA GLU A 12 -2.21 6.29 1.54
C GLU A 12 -3.09 5.04 1.60
N ARG A 13 -2.45 3.88 1.56
CA ARG A 13 -3.18 2.63 1.63
C ARG A 13 -3.97 2.53 2.94
N ARG A 14 -3.32 2.88 4.03
CA ARG A 14 -3.97 2.83 5.32
C ARG A 14 -5.17 3.77 5.39
N THR A 15 -4.99 4.98 4.87
CA THR A 15 -6.06 5.95 4.88
C THR A 15 -7.25 5.48 4.06
N LEU A 16 -6.98 4.88 2.90
CA LEU A 16 -8.04 4.38 2.06
C LEU A 16 -8.77 3.21 2.71
N TRP A 17 -8.04 2.34 3.38
CA TRP A 17 -8.67 1.23 4.08
C TRP A 17 -9.58 1.75 5.18
N ALA A 18 -9.13 2.76 5.92
CA ALA A 18 -9.96 3.33 6.97
C ALA A 18 -11.23 3.93 6.38
N THR A 19 -11.09 4.60 5.25
CA THR A 19 -12.24 5.20 4.59
C THR A 19 -13.21 4.11 4.14
N CYS A 20 -12.69 3.03 3.56
CA CYS A 20 -13.54 1.96 3.11
C CYS A 20 -14.31 1.31 4.25
N ARG A 21 -13.64 1.15 5.38
CA ARG A 21 -14.28 0.57 6.52
C ARG A 21 -15.34 1.43 7.07
N LEU A 22 -15.10 2.71 7.18
CA LEU A 22 -16.07 3.65 7.71
C LEU A 22 -17.29 3.75 6.82
N LYS A 23 -17.09 3.74 5.54
CA LYS A 23 -18.19 3.89 4.61
C LYS A 23 -18.79 2.59 4.11
N GLY A 24 -18.14 1.48 4.42
CA GLY A 24 -18.63 0.20 3.95
C GLY A 24 -18.62 0.08 2.44
N LEU A 25 -17.60 0.61 1.80
CA LEU A 25 -17.54 0.62 0.35
C LEU A 25 -17.32 -0.77 -0.23
N PRO A 26 -17.94 -1.05 -1.38
CA PRO A 26 -17.76 -2.36 -2.01
C PRO A 26 -16.39 -2.47 -2.66
N SER A 27 -16.00 -3.68 -2.98
CA SER A 27 -14.69 -3.91 -3.56
C SER A 27 -14.53 -3.31 -4.93
N VAL A 28 -15.62 -2.95 -5.58
CA VAL A 28 -15.51 -2.34 -6.89
C VAL A 28 -15.41 -0.83 -6.83
N SER A 29 -15.41 -0.26 -5.64
CA SER A 29 -15.33 1.18 -5.53
C SER A 29 -13.97 1.68 -5.95
N ALA A 30 -13.89 2.95 -6.30
CA ALA A 30 -12.63 3.54 -6.71
C ALA A 30 -11.58 3.45 -5.61
N GLU A 31 -12.03 3.61 -4.37
CA GLU A 31 -11.11 3.53 -3.25
C GLU A 31 -10.50 2.14 -3.12
N ARG A 32 -11.32 1.10 -3.29
CA ARG A 32 -10.80 -0.25 -3.19
C ARG A 32 -9.88 -0.56 -4.36
N GLN A 33 -10.17 -0.03 -5.54
CA GLN A 33 -9.30 -0.21 -6.69
C GLN A 33 -7.98 0.50 -6.47
N ARG A 34 -8.02 1.68 -5.86
CA ARG A 34 -6.79 2.38 -5.58
C ARG A 34 -5.94 1.61 -4.57
N ILE A 35 -6.58 0.97 -3.59
CA ILE A 35 -5.86 0.16 -2.62
C ILE A 35 -5.15 -0.99 -3.33
N ALA A 36 -5.83 -1.64 -4.27
CA ALA A 36 -5.22 -2.74 -5.00
C ALA A 36 -4.01 -2.25 -5.80
N GLU A 37 -4.12 -1.08 -6.38
CA GLU A 37 -3.02 -0.51 -7.11
C GLU A 37 -1.85 -0.21 -6.20
N LEU A 38 -2.12 0.37 -5.02
CA LEU A 38 -1.07 0.66 -4.06
C LEU A 38 -0.39 -0.61 -3.60
N ASP A 39 -1.16 -1.66 -3.37
CA ASP A 39 -0.60 -2.93 -2.98
C ASP A 39 0.36 -3.43 -4.05
N ARG A 40 -0.03 -3.32 -5.30
CA ARG A 40 0.81 -3.75 -6.39
C ARG A 40 2.08 -2.93 -6.46
N GLN A 41 1.96 -1.62 -6.28
CA GLN A 41 3.13 -0.75 -6.32
C GLN A 41 4.08 -1.04 -5.17
N ILE A 42 3.53 -1.28 -3.99
CA ILE A 42 4.35 -1.61 -2.84
C ILE A 42 5.09 -2.92 -3.08
N ALA A 43 4.38 -3.92 -3.57
CA ALA A 43 5.01 -5.21 -3.81
C ALA A 43 6.09 -5.10 -4.87
N ALA A 44 5.84 -4.35 -5.93
CA ALA A 44 6.83 -4.18 -6.98
C ALA A 44 8.06 -3.45 -6.45
N TYR A 45 7.83 -2.45 -5.63
CA TYR A 45 8.94 -1.70 -5.08
C TYR A 45 9.80 -2.57 -4.17
N LEU A 46 9.17 -3.35 -3.31
CA LEU A 46 9.91 -4.22 -2.42
C LEU A 46 10.62 -5.33 -3.18
N ALA A 47 10.04 -5.79 -4.25
CA ALA A 47 10.67 -6.83 -5.04
C ALA A 47 11.90 -6.32 -5.75
N LYS A 48 11.91 -5.06 -6.16
CA LYS A 48 13.02 -4.50 -6.82
C LYS A 48 14.11 -4.10 -5.87
N LYS A 49 13.76 -3.70 -4.66
CA LYS A 49 14.73 -3.27 -3.71
C LYS A 49 15.47 -4.43 -3.12
N PRO A 50 16.78 -4.40 -3.07
CA PRO A 50 17.55 -5.47 -2.47
C PRO A 50 17.19 -5.53 -1.01
N LYS A 51 16.82 -6.71 -0.54
CA LYS A 51 16.50 -6.88 0.75
C LYS A 51 17.60 -7.07 1.62
N PRO A 52 17.71 -6.49 2.64
CA PRO A 52 18.79 -6.72 3.56
C PRO A 52 18.44 -7.98 4.15
N VAL A 53 18.97 -8.72 4.21
CA VAL A 53 18.85 -9.85 4.80
C VAL A 53 18.17 -9.99 5.80
N ALA A 54 17.65 -10.22 5.90
CA ALA A 54 16.96 -10.35 6.85
C ALA A 54 17.12 -11.10 7.72
N THR A 55 17.00 -11.31 7.95
CA THR A 55 17.18 -11.93 8.69
C THR A 55 16.70 -12.76 9.06
N LYS A 56 16.49 -13.03 9.09
CA LYS A 56 16.13 -13.71 9.43
C LYS A 56 16.19 -14.02 9.70
#